data_d471c71bdb901217aa4d67d67cb44b5a
#
_entry.id   d471c71bdb901217aa4d67d67cb44b5a
#
_cell.length_a   1.000
_cell.length_b   1.000
_cell.length_c   1.000
_cell.angle_alpha   90.00
_cell.angle_beta   90.00
_cell.angle_gamma   90.00
#
_symmetry.space_group_name_H-M   'P 1'
#
loop_
_entity.id
_entity.type
_entity.pdbx_description
1 polymer ?
#
loop_
_entity_poly.entity_id
_entity_poly.type
_entity_poly.pdbx_seq_one_letter_code
_entity_poly.pdbx_strand_id
1 'polypeptide(L)'
;MLQTLVQTAEQRLRQIDEARRYLVHDSQDNARLLTEPWIARSWQRCLASGQKPHQTVSFDMVSAEALRRSEDANHTLLTAARPVLEQLGQALAATRYFAILTNAAGTAIDVNGPIDRSDPRANVIARVGVDLSEQSVGTTAISAALTELHPVWLHRGEHFYAGNSVYSCAGAPLFGPDGTVVGMLDLTGIEVTERPELKYLVAQSARSIENALTLQRPHKLLVRLNWPGRQLGDETDGIVCLCADGWVTGSNQAARQMVVQLGQGVASRPAGGAPTHASEIFAMPFEMLFDVAGQHGFGQKTVDVPLWSGLRLTATTQNHTELQLPFRPAHGGGIGEHQSLRDVETALIRKTVAQAKGNVMQAARELGISRATVYRKLNTKKHH
;
A
#
# COMPACT_ATOMS: atom_id res chain seq x y z
N MET A 1 -22.83 29.78 11.61
CA MET A 1 -22.66 28.78 12.68
C MET A 1 -23.48 27.57 12.29
N LEU A 2 -22.90 26.61 11.61
CA LEU A 2 -23.50 25.31 11.36
C LEU A 2 -23.19 24.45 12.58
N GLN A 3 -24.17 24.30 13.48
CA GLN A 3 -24.17 23.24 14.47
C GLN A 3 -24.25 21.92 13.70
N THR A 4 -23.12 21.24 13.55
CA THR A 4 -23.10 19.82 13.19
C THR A 4 -23.79 19.09 14.33
N LEU A 5 -25.06 18.77 14.19
CA LEU A 5 -25.80 17.92 15.11
C LEU A 5 -25.04 16.58 15.15
N VAL A 6 -24.40 16.28 16.28
CA VAL A 6 -23.81 14.96 16.52
C VAL A 6 -24.95 13.96 16.50
N GLN A 7 -25.05 13.21 15.41
CA GLN A 7 -26.06 12.16 15.26
C GLN A 7 -25.78 11.06 16.29
N THR A 8 -26.79 10.63 17.04
CA THR A 8 -26.63 9.51 17.97
C THR A 8 -26.52 8.19 17.21
N ALA A 9 -25.85 7.19 17.78
CA ALA A 9 -25.73 5.87 17.17
C ALA A 9 -27.12 5.26 16.83
N GLU A 10 -28.13 5.47 17.64
CA GLU A 10 -29.49 5.02 17.36
C GLU A 10 -30.12 5.76 16.17
N GLN A 11 -29.91 7.06 16.07
CA GLN A 11 -30.40 7.83 14.91
C GLN A 11 -29.74 7.34 13.61
N ARG A 12 -28.46 7.05 13.66
CA ARG A 12 -27.71 6.50 12.52
C ARG A 12 -28.27 5.15 12.08
N LEU A 13 -28.49 4.23 13.01
CA LEU A 13 -29.08 2.92 12.70
C LEU A 13 -30.48 3.04 12.12
N ARG A 14 -31.36 3.91 12.67
CA ARG A 14 -32.71 4.16 12.13
C ARG A 14 -32.64 4.71 10.70
N GLN A 15 -31.71 5.61 10.40
CA GLN A 15 -31.51 6.15 9.06
C GLN A 15 -31.10 5.07 8.07
N ILE A 16 -30.19 4.18 8.47
CA ILE A 16 -29.77 3.04 7.65
C ILE A 16 -30.95 2.09 7.39
N ASP A 17 -31.73 1.78 8.40
CA ASP A 17 -32.92 0.91 8.27
C ASP A 17 -33.99 1.53 7.37
N GLU A 18 -34.15 2.85 7.42
CA GLU A 18 -35.05 3.60 6.55
C GLU A 18 -34.56 3.56 5.10
N ALA A 19 -33.27 3.81 4.86
CA ALA A 19 -32.68 3.71 3.54
C ALA A 19 -32.85 2.31 2.92
N ARG A 20 -32.70 1.25 3.73
CA ARG A 20 -32.94 -0.14 3.27
C ARG A 20 -34.40 -0.39 2.89
N ARG A 21 -35.35 0.18 3.63
CA ARG A 21 -36.79 0.07 3.29
C ARG A 21 -37.10 0.73 1.95
N TYR A 22 -36.54 1.91 1.68
CA TYR A 22 -36.70 2.57 0.38
C TYR A 22 -36.08 1.77 -0.78
N LEU A 23 -34.94 1.10 -0.54
CA LEU A 23 -34.33 0.23 -1.52
C LEU A 23 -35.25 -0.91 -1.96
N VAL A 24 -35.95 -1.54 -1.02
CA VAL A 24 -36.84 -2.70 -1.26
C VAL A 24 -38.16 -2.26 -1.93
N HIS A 25 -38.64 -1.02 -1.66
CA HIS A 25 -39.95 -0.52 -2.12
C HIS A 25 -39.87 0.40 -3.34
N ASP A 26 -38.81 0.29 -4.14
CA ASP A 26 -38.64 1.01 -5.44
C ASP A 26 -38.56 2.55 -5.38
N SER A 27 -38.27 3.09 -4.20
CA SER A 27 -38.06 4.56 -4.00
C SER A 27 -36.57 4.89 -3.95
N GLN A 28 -35.84 4.59 -5.04
CA GLN A 28 -34.38 4.65 -5.10
C GLN A 28 -33.80 6.04 -4.81
N ASP A 29 -34.51 7.12 -5.19
CA ASP A 29 -34.04 8.49 -4.94
C ASP A 29 -34.05 8.83 -3.44
N ASN A 30 -34.98 8.30 -2.68
CA ASN A 30 -35.07 8.51 -1.23
C ASN A 30 -33.95 7.75 -0.47
N ALA A 31 -33.55 6.57 -0.95
CA ALA A 31 -32.42 5.85 -0.37
C ALA A 31 -31.10 6.65 -0.52
N ARG A 32 -30.91 7.34 -1.65
CA ARG A 32 -29.72 8.20 -1.91
C ARG A 32 -29.63 9.42 -1.01
N LEU A 33 -30.74 9.86 -0.42
CA LEU A 33 -30.74 10.98 0.53
C LEU A 33 -30.33 10.56 1.94
N LEU A 34 -30.40 9.27 2.25
CA LEU A 34 -30.17 8.72 3.58
C LEU A 34 -28.85 7.97 3.73
N THR A 35 -28.15 7.68 2.62
CA THR A 35 -26.86 6.96 2.60
C THR A 35 -25.85 7.70 1.72
N GLU A 36 -24.58 7.32 1.82
CA GLU A 36 -23.55 7.76 0.87
C GLU A 36 -23.97 7.35 -0.57
N PRO A 37 -23.85 8.22 -1.57
CA PRO A 37 -24.32 7.95 -2.94
C PRO A 37 -23.76 6.65 -3.54
N TRP A 38 -22.53 6.29 -3.21
CA TRP A 38 -21.88 5.07 -3.70
C TRP A 38 -22.50 3.80 -3.08
N ILE A 39 -23.01 3.85 -1.83
CA ILE A 39 -23.73 2.72 -1.20
C ILE A 39 -25.00 2.44 -2.00
N ALA A 40 -25.78 3.46 -2.30
CA ALA A 40 -27.00 3.31 -3.10
C ALA A 40 -26.69 2.75 -4.49
N ARG A 41 -25.60 3.21 -5.16
CA ARG A 41 -25.16 2.63 -6.43
C ARG A 41 -24.78 1.16 -6.34
N SER A 42 -24.02 0.80 -5.29
CA SER A 42 -23.63 -0.59 -5.06
C SER A 42 -24.85 -1.49 -4.81
N TRP A 43 -25.80 -1.05 -3.99
CA TRP A 43 -27.07 -1.75 -3.77
C TRP A 43 -27.86 -1.96 -5.08
N GLN A 44 -27.88 -0.95 -5.95
CA GLN A 44 -28.54 -1.06 -7.27
C GLN A 44 -27.84 -2.09 -8.16
N ARG A 45 -26.50 -2.16 -8.17
CA ARG A 45 -25.76 -3.19 -8.91
C ARG A 45 -26.10 -4.60 -8.39
N CYS A 46 -26.15 -4.77 -7.07
CA CYS A 46 -26.52 -6.05 -6.46
C CYS A 46 -27.94 -6.47 -6.87
N LEU A 47 -28.93 -5.56 -6.83
CA LEU A 47 -30.30 -5.86 -7.27
C LEU A 47 -30.35 -6.18 -8.77
N ALA A 48 -29.64 -5.41 -9.60
CA ALA A 48 -29.61 -5.62 -11.06
C ALA A 48 -28.96 -6.97 -11.43
N SER A 49 -28.04 -7.48 -10.60
CA SER A 49 -27.45 -8.82 -10.76
C SER A 49 -28.35 -9.95 -10.22
N GLY A 50 -29.55 -9.64 -9.72
CA GLY A 50 -30.52 -10.62 -9.22
C GLY A 50 -30.31 -11.03 -7.75
N GLN A 51 -29.39 -10.38 -7.03
CA GLN A 51 -29.19 -10.64 -5.59
C GLN A 51 -30.38 -10.10 -4.78
N LYS A 52 -30.68 -10.75 -3.66
CA LYS A 52 -31.80 -10.37 -2.76
C LYS A 52 -31.27 -10.07 -1.36
N PRO A 53 -31.62 -8.93 -0.72
CA PRO A 53 -31.08 -8.52 0.58
C PRO A 53 -31.25 -9.55 1.71
N HIS A 54 -32.26 -10.38 1.67
CA HIS A 54 -32.57 -11.40 2.69
C HIS A 54 -31.99 -12.78 2.36
N GLN A 55 -31.31 -12.93 1.24
CA GLN A 55 -30.66 -14.18 0.88
C GLN A 55 -29.49 -14.47 1.83
N THR A 56 -29.30 -15.75 2.16
CA THR A 56 -28.13 -16.18 2.93
C THR A 56 -26.89 -16.07 2.08
N VAL A 57 -25.86 -15.43 2.62
CA VAL A 57 -24.55 -15.30 2.00
C VAL A 57 -23.68 -16.47 2.38
N SER A 58 -23.04 -17.06 1.39
CA SER A 58 -21.98 -18.04 1.54
C SER A 58 -20.63 -17.34 1.33
N PHE A 59 -19.70 -17.50 2.28
CA PHE A 59 -18.33 -17.01 2.15
C PHE A 59 -17.49 -18.14 1.55
N ASP A 60 -17.58 -18.29 0.23
CA ASP A 60 -16.97 -19.39 -0.47
C ASP A 60 -15.48 -19.19 -0.68
N MET A 61 -14.75 -20.30 -0.63
CA MET A 61 -13.32 -20.31 -0.94
C MET A 61 -13.12 -20.45 -2.45
N VAL A 62 -12.17 -19.70 -3.00
CA VAL A 62 -11.71 -19.95 -4.36
C VAL A 62 -11.06 -21.34 -4.45
N SER A 63 -10.97 -21.91 -5.66
CA SER A 63 -10.32 -23.21 -5.84
C SER A 63 -8.86 -23.18 -5.39
N ALA A 64 -8.32 -24.33 -4.93
CA ALA A 64 -6.92 -24.42 -4.50
C ALA A 64 -5.92 -24.00 -5.60
N GLU A 65 -6.26 -24.22 -6.86
CA GLU A 65 -5.46 -23.78 -7.99
C GLU A 65 -5.51 -22.26 -8.18
N ALA A 66 -6.69 -21.64 -8.04
CA ALA A 66 -6.85 -20.19 -8.09
C ALA A 66 -6.13 -19.52 -6.92
N LEU A 67 -6.15 -20.12 -5.72
CA LEU A 67 -5.44 -19.63 -4.55
C LEU A 67 -3.92 -19.60 -4.79
N ARG A 68 -3.32 -20.70 -5.26
CA ARG A 68 -1.88 -20.76 -5.57
C ARG A 68 -1.48 -19.72 -6.63
N ARG A 69 -2.24 -19.62 -7.72
CA ARG A 69 -1.99 -18.58 -8.74
C ARG A 69 -2.08 -17.17 -8.15
N SER A 70 -3.01 -16.95 -7.22
CA SER A 70 -3.15 -15.68 -6.54
C SER A 70 -1.96 -15.40 -5.62
N GLU A 71 -1.46 -16.37 -4.86
CA GLU A 71 -0.27 -16.22 -4.00
C GLU A 71 0.97 -15.84 -4.81
N ASP A 72 1.23 -16.55 -5.92
CA ASP A 72 2.35 -16.26 -6.81
C ASP A 72 2.23 -14.87 -7.43
N ALA A 73 1.06 -14.50 -7.94
CA ALA A 73 0.82 -13.22 -8.58
C ALA A 73 0.89 -12.04 -7.60
N ASN A 74 0.56 -12.25 -6.32
CA ASN A 74 0.51 -11.20 -5.30
C ASN A 74 1.72 -11.20 -4.34
N HIS A 75 2.77 -12.00 -4.61
CA HIS A 75 3.94 -12.09 -3.75
C HIS A 75 4.57 -10.73 -3.43
N THR A 76 4.68 -9.85 -4.42
CA THR A 76 5.21 -8.48 -4.25
C THR A 76 4.32 -7.65 -3.33
N LEU A 77 2.99 -7.72 -3.51
CA LEU A 77 2.01 -7.05 -2.65
C LEU A 77 2.08 -7.57 -1.22
N LEU A 78 2.11 -8.89 -1.02
CA LEU A 78 2.22 -9.51 0.29
C LEU A 78 3.52 -9.09 1.01
N THR A 79 4.64 -9.05 0.29
CA THR A 79 5.92 -8.62 0.85
C THR A 79 5.91 -7.14 1.26
N ALA A 80 5.32 -6.26 0.44
CA ALA A 80 5.19 -4.84 0.75
C ALA A 80 4.22 -4.56 1.90
N ALA A 81 3.14 -5.34 1.99
CA ALA A 81 2.07 -5.13 2.98
C ALA A 81 2.44 -5.67 4.38
N ARG A 82 3.25 -6.71 4.47
CA ARG A 82 3.54 -7.42 5.74
C ARG A 82 3.92 -6.50 6.90
N PRO A 83 4.89 -5.56 6.78
CA PRO A 83 5.27 -4.69 7.91
C PRO A 83 4.11 -3.79 8.36
N VAL A 84 3.29 -3.33 7.40
CA VAL A 84 2.13 -2.47 7.67
C VAL A 84 1.02 -3.25 8.37
N LEU A 85 0.76 -4.48 7.93
CA LEU A 85 -0.23 -5.36 8.56
C LEU A 85 0.16 -5.74 9.98
N GLU A 86 1.45 -5.97 10.25
CA GLU A 86 1.98 -6.23 11.60
C GLU A 86 1.78 -5.02 12.53
N GLN A 87 2.06 -3.81 12.05
CA GLN A 87 1.82 -2.57 12.78
C GLN A 87 0.32 -2.34 13.04
N LEU A 88 -0.53 -2.57 12.02
CA LEU A 88 -1.98 -2.51 12.18
C LEU A 88 -2.49 -3.53 13.21
N GLY A 89 -2.01 -4.77 13.15
CA GLY A 89 -2.36 -5.80 14.12
C GLY A 89 -2.06 -5.38 15.57
N GLN A 90 -0.94 -4.71 15.79
CA GLN A 90 -0.58 -4.14 17.09
C GLN A 90 -1.50 -2.97 17.49
N ALA A 91 -1.76 -2.04 16.57
CA ALA A 91 -2.63 -0.90 16.82
C ALA A 91 -4.08 -1.32 17.12
N LEU A 92 -4.54 -2.40 16.50
CA LEU A 92 -5.89 -2.93 16.65
C LEU A 92 -6.03 -3.91 17.83
N ALA A 93 -4.95 -4.29 18.53
CA ALA A 93 -4.93 -5.35 19.54
C ALA A 93 -5.98 -5.18 20.66
N ALA A 94 -6.27 -3.94 21.07
CA ALA A 94 -7.28 -3.61 22.08
C ALA A 94 -8.67 -3.33 21.49
N THR A 95 -8.86 -3.57 20.20
CA THR A 95 -10.13 -3.39 19.49
C THR A 95 -10.70 -4.74 19.07
N ARG A 96 -11.91 -4.74 18.54
CA ARG A 96 -12.50 -5.94 17.93
C ARG A 96 -12.43 -5.87 16.40
N TYR A 97 -11.50 -5.05 15.87
CA TYR A 97 -11.23 -4.94 14.44
C TYR A 97 -9.98 -5.73 14.08
N PHE A 98 -10.00 -6.34 12.90
CA PHE A 98 -8.85 -7.01 12.28
C PHE A 98 -8.72 -6.58 10.81
N ALA A 99 -7.54 -6.79 10.24
CA ALA A 99 -7.24 -6.40 8.88
C ALA A 99 -7.41 -7.59 7.92
N ILE A 100 -7.96 -7.31 6.74
CA ILE A 100 -8.03 -8.23 5.59
C ILE A 100 -7.35 -7.53 4.40
N LEU A 101 -6.36 -8.18 3.80
CA LEU A 101 -5.78 -7.77 2.54
C LEU A 101 -6.36 -8.64 1.42
N THR A 102 -6.83 -7.99 0.34
CA THR A 102 -7.32 -8.71 -0.84
C THR A 102 -6.49 -8.38 -2.08
N ASN A 103 -6.57 -9.23 -3.09
CA ASN A 103 -6.13 -8.90 -4.44
C ASN A 103 -7.18 -8.02 -5.16
N ALA A 104 -6.89 -7.64 -6.41
CA ALA A 104 -7.78 -6.80 -7.23
C ALA A 104 -9.13 -7.48 -7.58
N ALA A 105 -9.25 -8.79 -7.45
CA ALA A 105 -10.49 -9.54 -7.66
C ALA A 105 -11.37 -9.60 -6.39
N GLY A 106 -10.88 -9.11 -5.25
CA GLY A 106 -11.59 -9.19 -3.97
C GLY A 106 -11.36 -10.51 -3.21
N THR A 107 -10.42 -11.34 -3.65
CA THR A 107 -10.04 -12.55 -2.89
C THR A 107 -9.12 -12.19 -1.76
N ALA A 108 -9.40 -12.64 -0.53
CA ALA A 108 -8.53 -12.44 0.62
C ALA A 108 -7.20 -13.18 0.43
N ILE A 109 -6.08 -12.45 0.55
CA ILE A 109 -4.71 -12.98 0.40
C ILE A 109 -3.90 -12.93 1.69
N ASP A 110 -4.31 -12.10 2.67
CA ASP A 110 -3.74 -12.08 4.03
C ASP A 110 -4.76 -11.56 5.03
N VAL A 111 -4.62 -12.00 6.29
CA VAL A 111 -5.45 -11.56 7.42
C VAL A 111 -4.58 -11.37 8.67
N ASN A 112 -4.74 -10.23 9.36
CA ASN A 112 -3.92 -9.90 10.51
C ASN A 112 -4.72 -9.19 11.61
N GLY A 113 -4.33 -9.34 12.88
CA GLY A 113 -4.91 -8.65 14.02
C GLY A 113 -5.66 -9.56 14.99
N PRO A 114 -6.43 -9.00 15.93
CA PRO A 114 -7.10 -9.74 17.00
C PRO A 114 -8.39 -10.43 16.49
N ILE A 115 -8.24 -11.55 15.81
CA ILE A 115 -9.36 -12.33 15.29
C ILE A 115 -9.88 -13.27 16.37
N ASP A 116 -11.13 -13.04 16.81
CA ASP A 116 -11.79 -13.96 17.74
C ASP A 116 -12.17 -15.26 17.01
N ARG A 117 -11.34 -16.28 17.15
CA ARG A 117 -11.56 -17.58 16.52
C ARG A 117 -12.70 -18.39 17.15
N SER A 118 -13.26 -17.96 18.29
CA SER A 118 -14.45 -18.56 18.86
C SER A 118 -15.75 -18.04 18.20
N ASP A 119 -15.70 -16.88 17.52
CA ASP A 119 -16.82 -16.34 16.77
C ASP A 119 -16.89 -16.95 15.35
N PRO A 120 -17.96 -17.74 15.02
CA PRO A 120 -18.11 -18.32 13.70
C PRO A 120 -18.09 -17.28 12.56
N ARG A 121 -18.59 -16.06 12.83
CA ARG A 121 -18.66 -14.97 11.85
C ARG A 121 -17.27 -14.44 11.51
N ALA A 122 -16.35 -14.39 12.50
CA ALA A 122 -14.95 -14.07 12.24
C ALA A 122 -14.28 -15.20 11.43
N ASN A 123 -14.55 -16.44 11.79
CA ASN A 123 -13.95 -17.59 11.12
C ASN A 123 -14.32 -17.72 9.64
N VAL A 124 -15.52 -17.29 9.22
CA VAL A 124 -15.91 -17.40 7.81
C VAL A 124 -15.30 -16.30 6.94
N ILE A 125 -15.12 -15.06 7.44
CA ILE A 125 -14.60 -13.95 6.65
C ILE A 125 -13.07 -13.83 6.75
N ALA A 126 -12.46 -14.18 7.89
CA ALA A 126 -11.03 -14.05 8.14
C ALA A 126 -10.23 -15.29 7.70
N ARG A 127 -10.40 -15.72 6.44
CA ARG A 127 -9.68 -16.85 5.83
C ARG A 127 -9.03 -16.40 4.53
N VAL A 128 -7.78 -16.74 4.35
CA VAL A 128 -7.10 -16.57 3.05
C VAL A 128 -7.78 -17.45 2.01
N GLY A 129 -8.07 -16.89 0.84
CA GLY A 129 -8.76 -17.56 -0.25
C GLY A 129 -10.28 -17.37 -0.27
N VAL A 130 -10.88 -16.63 0.68
CA VAL A 130 -12.31 -16.30 0.60
C VAL A 130 -12.55 -15.30 -0.52
N ASP A 131 -13.58 -15.54 -1.32
CA ASP A 131 -14.08 -14.59 -2.32
C ASP A 131 -15.00 -13.55 -1.65
N LEU A 132 -14.51 -12.31 -1.56
CA LEU A 132 -15.20 -11.16 -0.99
C LEU A 132 -15.64 -10.15 -2.07
N SER A 133 -15.73 -10.58 -3.32
CA SER A 133 -16.22 -9.76 -4.43
C SER A 133 -17.70 -9.36 -4.26
N GLU A 134 -18.12 -8.29 -4.94
CA GLU A 134 -19.53 -7.82 -4.91
C GLU A 134 -20.50 -8.89 -5.43
N GLN A 135 -20.05 -9.73 -6.36
CA GLN A 135 -20.85 -10.83 -6.88
C GLN A 135 -21.13 -11.91 -5.82
N SER A 136 -20.16 -12.19 -4.97
CA SER A 136 -20.27 -13.25 -3.97
C SER A 136 -20.93 -12.78 -2.67
N VAL A 137 -20.53 -11.60 -2.16
CA VAL A 137 -20.94 -11.15 -0.82
C VAL A 137 -21.68 -9.81 -0.82
N GLY A 138 -22.06 -9.29 -2.00
CA GLY A 138 -22.79 -8.03 -2.15
C GLY A 138 -21.96 -6.81 -1.77
N THR A 139 -22.63 -5.71 -1.42
CA THR A 139 -21.99 -4.47 -0.97
C THR A 139 -21.25 -4.69 0.34
N THR A 140 -19.94 -4.53 0.30
CA THR A 140 -19.00 -4.51 1.44
C THR A 140 -18.00 -3.38 1.25
N ALA A 141 -17.17 -3.07 2.26
CA ALA A 141 -16.09 -2.10 2.08
C ALA A 141 -15.06 -2.59 1.05
N ILE A 142 -14.88 -3.90 0.93
CA ILE A 142 -13.97 -4.52 -0.04
C ILE A 142 -14.43 -4.25 -1.46
N SER A 143 -15.66 -4.66 -1.78
CA SER A 143 -16.22 -4.45 -3.12
C SER A 143 -16.34 -2.97 -3.48
N ALA A 144 -16.70 -2.13 -2.51
CA ALA A 144 -16.87 -0.70 -2.71
C ALA A 144 -15.53 0.00 -2.96
N ALA A 145 -14.48 -0.27 -2.17
CA ALA A 145 -13.17 0.35 -2.36
C ALA A 145 -12.56 -0.03 -3.73
N LEU A 146 -12.74 -1.27 -4.18
CA LEU A 146 -12.28 -1.74 -5.50
C LEU A 146 -13.05 -1.09 -6.66
N THR A 147 -14.33 -0.75 -6.46
CA THR A 147 -15.17 -0.17 -7.51
C THR A 147 -15.11 1.36 -7.54
N GLU A 148 -15.20 1.99 -6.37
CA GLU A 148 -15.24 3.46 -6.26
C GLU A 148 -13.83 4.09 -6.23
N LEU A 149 -12.79 3.30 -6.05
CA LEU A 149 -11.37 3.68 -6.07
C LEU A 149 -11.00 4.79 -5.06
N HIS A 150 -11.70 4.83 -3.95
CA HIS A 150 -11.40 5.72 -2.82
C HIS A 150 -11.69 5.02 -1.48
N PRO A 151 -11.14 5.52 -0.36
CA PRO A 151 -11.43 4.96 0.95
C PRO A 151 -12.91 5.09 1.32
N VAL A 152 -13.46 4.01 1.89
CA VAL A 152 -14.88 3.89 2.24
C VAL A 152 -15.06 3.47 3.69
N TRP A 153 -16.25 3.73 4.23
CA TRP A 153 -16.71 3.25 5.53
C TRP A 153 -18.12 2.72 5.40
N LEU A 154 -18.36 1.52 5.90
CA LEU A 154 -19.69 0.91 6.01
C LEU A 154 -19.96 0.48 7.44
N HIS A 155 -21.20 0.70 7.88
CA HIS A 155 -21.65 0.31 9.21
C HIS A 155 -22.92 -0.54 9.13
N ARG A 156 -22.84 -1.76 9.69
CA ARG A 156 -24.03 -2.59 9.90
C ARG A 156 -24.88 -2.79 8.62
N GLY A 157 -26.13 -2.32 8.66
CA GLY A 157 -27.09 -2.44 7.59
C GLY A 157 -26.77 -1.68 6.30
N GLU A 158 -25.64 -0.99 6.19
CA GLU A 158 -25.16 -0.44 4.92
C GLU A 158 -24.60 -1.53 4.00
N HIS A 159 -24.25 -2.71 4.54
CA HIS A 159 -23.98 -3.90 3.73
C HIS A 159 -25.26 -4.37 3.02
N PHE A 160 -25.14 -4.88 1.79
CA PHE A 160 -26.32 -5.28 1.00
C PHE A 160 -27.10 -6.41 1.66
N TYR A 161 -26.44 -7.49 2.03
CA TYR A 161 -27.11 -8.62 2.66
C TYR A 161 -27.42 -8.39 4.14
N ALA A 162 -28.62 -8.73 4.57
CA ALA A 162 -29.02 -8.59 5.97
C ALA A 162 -28.11 -9.40 6.92
N GLY A 163 -27.64 -10.57 6.49
CA GLY A 163 -26.69 -11.38 7.25
C GLY A 163 -25.33 -10.68 7.51
N ASN A 164 -24.97 -9.75 6.65
CA ASN A 164 -23.71 -8.98 6.78
C ASN A 164 -23.86 -7.74 7.70
N SER A 165 -25.05 -7.47 8.22
CA SER A 165 -25.30 -6.33 9.14
C SER A 165 -24.60 -6.44 10.50
N VAL A 166 -23.91 -7.52 10.76
CA VAL A 166 -23.05 -7.71 11.94
C VAL A 166 -21.69 -7.05 11.79
N TYR A 167 -21.27 -6.76 10.55
CA TYR A 167 -19.96 -6.20 10.24
C TYR A 167 -19.97 -4.67 10.18
N SER A 168 -18.84 -4.07 10.52
CA SER A 168 -18.54 -2.65 10.31
C SER A 168 -17.14 -2.58 9.74
N CYS A 169 -16.99 -1.96 8.57
CA CYS A 169 -15.80 -2.09 7.76
C CYS A 169 -15.28 -0.73 7.27
N ALA A 170 -13.96 -0.58 7.28
CA ALA A 170 -13.26 0.52 6.63
C ALA A 170 -12.36 -0.06 5.54
N GLY A 171 -12.50 0.37 4.30
CA GLY A 171 -11.72 -0.14 3.19
C GLY A 171 -10.99 0.95 2.40
N ALA A 172 -9.80 0.66 1.90
CA ALA A 172 -9.06 1.52 1.00
C ALA A 172 -8.45 0.72 -0.16
N PRO A 173 -8.56 1.20 -1.41
CA PRO A 173 -7.92 0.57 -2.55
C PRO A 173 -6.40 0.70 -2.45
N LEU A 174 -5.68 -0.23 -3.09
CA LEU A 174 -4.23 -0.24 -3.21
C LEU A 174 -3.86 -0.10 -4.69
N PHE A 175 -3.07 0.93 -4.98
CA PHE A 175 -2.58 1.17 -6.34
C PHE A 175 -1.14 0.70 -6.49
N GLY A 176 -0.89 -0.04 -7.55
CA GLY A 176 0.45 -0.44 -7.94
C GLY A 176 1.30 0.72 -8.46
N PRO A 177 2.61 0.49 -8.63
CA PRO A 177 3.55 1.52 -9.13
C PRO A 177 3.24 2.02 -10.54
N ASP A 178 2.42 1.32 -11.28
CA ASP A 178 1.92 1.68 -12.63
C ASP A 178 0.54 2.37 -12.61
N GLY A 179 -0.10 2.48 -11.43
CA GLY A 179 -1.42 3.07 -11.24
C GLY A 179 -2.60 2.11 -11.38
N THR A 180 -2.35 0.83 -11.65
CA THR A 180 -3.39 -0.19 -11.62
C THR A 180 -3.80 -0.51 -10.20
N VAL A 181 -5.06 -0.89 -9.99
CA VAL A 181 -5.50 -1.42 -8.70
C VAL A 181 -4.93 -2.83 -8.54
N VAL A 182 -4.16 -3.05 -7.49
CA VAL A 182 -3.53 -4.34 -7.18
C VAL A 182 -4.25 -5.11 -6.07
N GLY A 183 -5.11 -4.44 -5.33
CA GLY A 183 -5.87 -5.01 -4.23
C GLY A 183 -6.54 -3.94 -3.38
N MET A 184 -6.90 -4.30 -2.18
CA MET A 184 -7.41 -3.36 -1.19
C MET A 184 -7.08 -3.84 0.22
N LEU A 185 -7.06 -2.90 1.16
CA LEU A 185 -6.92 -3.15 2.59
C LEU A 185 -8.24 -2.84 3.29
N ASP A 186 -8.72 -3.77 4.10
CA ASP A 186 -9.95 -3.65 4.89
C ASP A 186 -9.68 -3.81 6.38
N LEU A 187 -10.43 -3.08 7.20
CA LEU A 187 -10.51 -3.23 8.65
C LEU A 187 -11.94 -3.62 9.00
N THR A 188 -12.14 -4.88 9.36
CA THR A 188 -13.46 -5.46 9.70
C THR A 188 -13.62 -5.62 11.20
N GLY A 189 -14.76 -5.15 11.75
CA GLY A 189 -15.19 -5.39 13.13
C GLY A 189 -16.56 -6.08 13.17
N ILE A 190 -16.78 -6.93 14.19
CA ILE A 190 -18.01 -7.70 14.37
C ILE A 190 -18.76 -7.21 15.60
N GLU A 191 -20.00 -6.76 15.41
CA GLU A 191 -20.86 -6.18 16.48
C GLU A 191 -20.15 -5.13 17.33
N VAL A 192 -19.38 -4.26 16.64
CA VAL A 192 -18.60 -3.20 17.26
C VAL A 192 -19.35 -1.87 17.24
N THR A 193 -18.89 -0.94 18.08
CA THR A 193 -19.30 0.46 18.02
C THR A 193 -18.80 1.09 16.72
N GLU A 194 -19.59 1.98 16.14
CA GLU A 194 -19.21 2.73 14.95
C GLU A 194 -17.90 3.51 15.16
N ARG A 195 -16.96 3.37 14.23
CA ARG A 195 -15.64 4.01 14.27
C ARG A 195 -15.25 4.53 12.88
N PRO A 196 -15.93 5.57 12.38
CA PRO A 196 -15.67 6.09 11.03
C PRO A 196 -14.26 6.65 10.87
N GLU A 197 -13.56 6.97 11.96
CA GLU A 197 -12.15 7.36 11.97
C GLU A 197 -11.21 6.28 11.41
N LEU A 198 -11.60 5.01 11.43
CA LEU A 198 -10.83 3.92 10.83
C LEU A 198 -10.68 4.06 9.31
N LYS A 199 -11.56 4.81 8.66
CA LYS A 199 -11.40 5.18 7.24
C LYS A 199 -10.08 5.92 6.99
N TYR A 200 -9.65 6.78 7.92
CA TYR A 200 -8.37 7.49 7.80
C TYR A 200 -7.19 6.57 8.09
N LEU A 201 -7.31 5.71 9.09
CA LEU A 201 -6.27 4.74 9.42
C LEU A 201 -6.01 3.77 8.26
N VAL A 202 -7.06 3.19 7.66
CA VAL A 202 -6.91 2.27 6.54
C VAL A 202 -6.35 2.98 5.31
N ALA A 203 -6.74 4.24 5.04
CA ALA A 203 -6.22 5.04 3.94
C ALA A 203 -4.72 5.36 4.10
N GLN A 204 -4.28 5.68 5.32
CA GLN A 204 -2.86 5.90 5.63
C GLN A 204 -2.07 4.61 5.46
N SER A 205 -2.56 3.50 5.99
CA SER A 205 -1.92 2.19 5.86
C SER A 205 -1.84 1.72 4.41
N ALA A 206 -2.88 1.96 3.62
CA ALA A 206 -2.87 1.68 2.17
C ALA A 206 -1.76 2.48 1.46
N ARG A 207 -1.61 3.77 1.80
CA ARG A 207 -0.54 4.62 1.26
C ARG A 207 0.85 4.10 1.62
N SER A 208 1.06 3.64 2.85
CA SER A 208 2.33 3.04 3.26
C SER A 208 2.67 1.80 2.43
N ILE A 209 1.66 0.95 2.13
CA ILE A 209 1.83 -0.22 1.25
C ILE A 209 2.16 0.22 -0.18
N GLU A 210 1.46 1.19 -0.74
CA GLU A 210 1.72 1.73 -2.09
C GLU A 210 3.12 2.33 -2.21
N ASN A 211 3.58 3.05 -1.18
CA ASN A 211 4.93 3.58 -1.11
C ASN A 211 5.96 2.45 -1.13
N ALA A 212 5.74 1.40 -0.33
CA ALA A 212 6.61 0.23 -0.30
C ALA A 212 6.66 -0.50 -1.67
N LEU A 213 5.50 -0.69 -2.33
CA LEU A 213 5.41 -1.25 -3.68
C LEU A 213 6.19 -0.41 -4.71
N THR A 214 6.07 0.91 -4.62
CA THR A 214 6.75 1.83 -5.53
C THR A 214 8.26 1.78 -5.35
N LEU A 215 8.74 1.75 -4.10
CA LEU A 215 10.17 1.68 -3.78
C LEU A 215 10.82 0.35 -4.18
N GLN A 216 10.04 -0.73 -4.34
CA GLN A 216 10.55 -2.02 -4.83
C GLN A 216 10.81 -2.03 -6.35
N ARG A 217 10.34 -1.01 -7.10
CA ARG A 217 10.61 -0.94 -8.55
C ARG A 217 12.09 -0.66 -8.80
N PRO A 218 12.71 -1.32 -9.78
CA PRO A 218 14.07 -1.01 -10.19
C PRO A 218 14.19 0.47 -10.61
N HIS A 219 15.12 1.20 -10.02
CA HIS A 219 15.35 2.62 -10.33
C HIS A 219 16.81 3.03 -10.07
N LYS A 220 17.25 4.07 -10.74
CA LYS A 220 18.56 4.72 -10.50
C LYS A 220 18.41 6.00 -9.70
N LEU A 221 17.27 6.69 -9.84
CA LEU A 221 16.96 7.89 -9.09
C LEU A 221 15.57 7.75 -8.45
N LEU A 222 15.52 8.03 -7.15
CA LEU A 222 14.29 8.23 -6.39
C LEU A 222 14.05 9.73 -6.25
N VAL A 223 12.87 10.19 -6.67
CA VAL A 223 12.42 11.58 -6.52
C VAL A 223 11.23 11.59 -5.57
N ARG A 224 11.36 12.30 -4.44
CA ARG A 224 10.24 12.60 -3.54
C ARG A 224 9.74 13.99 -3.81
N LEU A 225 8.44 14.17 -3.94
CA LEU A 225 7.78 15.41 -4.33
C LEU A 225 6.75 15.81 -3.28
N ASN A 226 6.67 17.11 -3.00
CA ASN A 226 5.54 17.66 -2.24
C ASN A 226 5.29 19.12 -2.64
N TRP A 227 4.17 19.67 -2.21
CA TRP A 227 3.85 21.07 -2.40
C TRP A 227 4.84 21.96 -1.62
N PRO A 228 5.19 23.15 -2.13
CA PRO A 228 6.07 24.08 -1.42
C PRO A 228 5.57 24.37 -0.01
N GLY A 229 6.49 24.37 0.96
CA GLY A 229 6.16 24.56 2.37
C GLY A 229 5.77 23.29 3.14
N ARG A 230 5.68 22.14 2.47
CA ARG A 230 5.56 20.83 3.13
C ARG A 230 6.93 20.24 3.39
N GLN A 231 7.07 19.56 4.53
CA GLN A 231 8.29 18.79 4.83
C GLN A 231 8.29 17.51 3.96
N LEU A 232 9.45 17.21 3.38
CA LEU A 232 9.67 15.98 2.62
C LEU A 232 10.25 14.88 3.54
N GLY A 233 9.94 13.63 3.22
CA GLY A 233 10.40 12.46 3.94
C GLY A 233 9.30 11.68 4.66
N ASP A 234 8.04 12.08 4.53
CA ASP A 234 6.90 11.39 5.12
C ASP A 234 6.11 10.54 4.09
N GLU A 235 5.07 9.85 4.56
CA GLU A 235 4.24 8.97 3.75
C GLU A 235 3.33 9.71 2.77
N THR A 236 3.19 11.04 2.90
CA THR A 236 2.33 11.86 2.03
C THR A 236 3.05 12.34 0.78
N ASP A 237 4.35 12.11 0.69
CA ASP A 237 5.15 12.49 -0.46
C ASP A 237 4.71 11.76 -1.74
N GLY A 238 4.71 12.49 -2.83
CA GLY A 238 4.73 11.89 -4.17
C GLY A 238 6.08 11.21 -4.39
N ILE A 239 6.07 9.93 -4.76
CA ILE A 239 7.26 9.14 -5.06
C ILE A 239 7.29 8.84 -6.55
N VAL A 240 8.41 9.18 -7.21
CA VAL A 240 8.67 8.85 -8.61
C VAL A 240 10.03 8.15 -8.70
N CYS A 241 10.03 6.97 -9.30
CA CYS A 241 11.21 6.17 -9.58
C CYS A 241 11.63 6.35 -11.06
N LEU A 242 12.88 6.69 -11.31
CA LEU A 242 13.42 6.89 -12.66
C LEU A 242 14.55 5.91 -12.95
N CYS A 243 14.61 5.39 -14.18
CA CYS A 243 15.82 4.70 -14.66
C CYS A 243 16.93 5.70 -15.03
N ALA A 244 18.09 5.21 -15.45
CA ALA A 244 19.23 6.05 -15.81
C ALA A 244 18.94 7.04 -16.96
N ASP A 245 18.07 6.64 -17.88
CA ASP A 245 17.70 7.42 -19.07
C ASP A 245 16.49 8.35 -18.82
N GLY A 246 16.05 8.52 -17.57
CA GLY A 246 14.96 9.42 -17.20
C GLY A 246 13.54 8.86 -17.39
N TRP A 247 13.38 7.58 -17.76
CA TRP A 247 12.05 6.98 -17.85
C TRP A 247 11.48 6.63 -16.48
N VAL A 248 10.19 6.88 -16.27
CA VAL A 248 9.48 6.52 -15.04
C VAL A 248 9.30 5.01 -14.97
N THR A 249 9.88 4.37 -13.96
CA THR A 249 9.73 2.93 -13.70
C THR A 249 8.62 2.65 -12.69
N GLY A 250 8.20 3.64 -11.93
CA GLY A 250 7.09 3.56 -10.99
C GLY A 250 6.78 4.90 -10.34
N SER A 251 5.54 5.05 -9.89
CA SER A 251 5.11 6.20 -9.09
C SER A 251 4.01 5.79 -8.11
N ASN A 252 3.91 6.45 -6.95
CA ASN A 252 2.80 6.23 -6.02
C ASN A 252 1.58 7.09 -6.39
N GLN A 253 0.45 6.84 -5.74
CA GLN A 253 -0.79 7.56 -5.99
C GLN A 253 -0.68 9.07 -5.64
N ALA A 254 0.09 9.44 -4.62
CA ALA A 254 0.33 10.83 -4.27
C ALA A 254 1.03 11.60 -5.40
N ALA A 255 2.06 11.02 -6.03
CA ALA A 255 2.72 11.62 -7.19
C ALA A 255 1.75 11.79 -8.37
N ARG A 256 0.88 10.81 -8.63
CA ARG A 256 -0.13 10.89 -9.71
C ARG A 256 -1.17 11.97 -9.47
N GLN A 257 -1.53 12.22 -8.21
CA GLN A 257 -2.45 13.32 -7.85
C GLN A 257 -1.80 14.70 -8.01
N MET A 258 -0.49 14.81 -7.79
CA MET A 258 0.25 16.07 -7.97
C MET A 258 0.61 16.35 -9.43
N VAL A 259 0.83 15.30 -10.22
CA VAL A 259 1.38 15.36 -11.58
C VAL A 259 0.43 14.65 -12.55
N VAL A 260 -0.32 15.44 -13.32
CA VAL A 260 -1.39 14.94 -14.22
C VAL A 260 -0.85 13.92 -15.24
N GLN A 261 0.36 14.12 -15.76
CA GLN A 261 0.98 13.24 -16.76
C GLN A 261 1.21 11.83 -16.22
N LEU A 262 1.40 11.67 -14.91
CA LEU A 262 1.50 10.38 -14.25
C LEU A 262 0.12 9.72 -14.06
N GLY A 263 -0.93 10.51 -13.90
CA GLY A 263 -2.31 10.04 -13.70
C GLY A 263 -3.02 9.57 -14.98
N GLN A 264 -2.59 10.02 -16.16
CA GLN A 264 -3.19 9.66 -17.46
C GLN A 264 -2.80 8.24 -17.93
N GLY A 265 -2.15 7.44 -17.09
CA GLY A 265 -1.32 6.31 -17.50
C GLY A 265 -2.03 5.02 -17.88
N VAL A 266 -3.17 4.62 -17.36
CA VAL A 266 -3.67 3.24 -17.57
C VAL A 266 -5.05 3.18 -18.21
N ALA A 267 -5.98 4.05 -17.85
CA ALA A 267 -7.32 4.03 -18.45
C ALA A 267 -7.37 4.63 -19.88
N SER A 268 -6.37 5.46 -20.25
CA SER A 268 -6.33 6.19 -21.52
C SER A 268 -5.22 5.72 -22.47
N ARG A 269 -4.33 4.84 -22.06
CA ARG A 269 -3.27 4.30 -22.92
C ARG A 269 -3.71 2.97 -23.52
N PRO A 270 -3.52 2.77 -24.84
CA PRO A 270 -3.65 1.45 -25.40
C PRO A 270 -2.67 0.50 -24.72
N ALA A 271 -3.04 -0.77 -24.55
CA ALA A 271 -2.19 -1.79 -23.98
C ALA A 271 -0.81 -1.75 -24.68
N GLY A 272 0.26 -1.43 -23.93
CA GLY A 272 1.60 -1.24 -24.49
C GLY A 272 2.03 0.22 -24.69
N GLY A 273 1.32 1.23 -24.15
CA GLY A 273 1.73 2.64 -24.23
C GLY A 273 3.13 2.88 -23.66
N ALA A 274 3.94 3.71 -24.35
CA ALA A 274 5.30 4.04 -23.93
C ALA A 274 5.33 4.59 -22.50
N PRO A 275 6.35 4.25 -21.69
CA PRO A 275 6.51 4.81 -20.35
C PRO A 275 6.65 6.33 -20.43
N THR A 276 6.26 7.05 -19.38
CA THR A 276 6.40 8.51 -19.29
C THR A 276 7.85 8.85 -19.04
N HIS A 277 8.38 9.84 -19.76
CA HIS A 277 9.73 10.33 -19.53
C HIS A 277 9.71 11.55 -18.58
N ALA A 278 10.76 11.73 -17.76
CA ALA A 278 10.84 12.82 -16.81
C ALA A 278 10.74 14.22 -17.45
N SER A 279 11.20 14.38 -18.70
CA SER A 279 11.06 15.63 -19.45
C SER A 279 9.61 15.95 -19.88
N GLU A 280 8.71 14.98 -19.87
CA GLU A 280 7.28 15.19 -20.09
C GLU A 280 6.57 15.68 -18.81
N ILE A 281 7.17 15.41 -17.66
CA ILE A 281 6.66 15.76 -16.33
C ILE A 281 7.20 17.13 -15.89
N PHE A 282 8.53 17.26 -15.88
CA PHE A 282 9.24 18.37 -15.33
C PHE A 282 9.69 19.35 -16.43
N ALA A 283 9.38 20.63 -16.26
CA ALA A 283 9.80 21.71 -17.18
C ALA A 283 11.26 22.11 -16.90
N MET A 284 12.15 21.12 -16.84
CA MET A 284 13.58 21.25 -16.63
C MET A 284 14.32 20.03 -17.21
N PRO A 285 15.60 20.12 -17.57
CA PRO A 285 16.40 18.96 -17.95
C PRO A 285 16.42 17.93 -16.83
N PHE A 286 16.09 16.68 -17.16
CA PHE A 286 15.97 15.62 -16.14
C PHE A 286 17.33 15.26 -15.51
N GLU A 287 18.44 15.49 -16.22
CA GLU A 287 19.80 15.30 -15.75
C GLU A 287 20.08 16.12 -14.47
N MET A 288 19.47 17.32 -14.36
CA MET A 288 19.61 18.17 -13.17
C MET A 288 19.12 17.48 -11.90
N LEU A 289 18.12 16.56 -11.99
CA LEU A 289 17.64 15.78 -10.85
C LEU A 289 18.72 14.80 -10.37
N PHE A 290 19.49 14.22 -11.29
CA PHE A 290 20.65 13.36 -10.98
C PHE A 290 21.83 14.15 -10.41
N ASP A 291 22.08 15.36 -10.93
CA ASP A 291 23.14 16.24 -10.43
C ASP A 291 22.90 16.65 -8.99
N VAL A 292 21.65 16.99 -8.63
CA VAL A 292 21.26 17.30 -7.25
C VAL A 292 21.49 16.09 -6.33
N ALA A 293 21.14 14.89 -6.78
CA ALA A 293 21.35 13.65 -6.02
C ALA A 293 22.84 13.28 -5.87
N GLY A 294 23.69 13.71 -6.80
CA GLY A 294 25.14 13.47 -6.77
C GLY A 294 25.90 14.42 -5.83
N GLN A 295 25.34 15.54 -5.43
CA GLN A 295 25.96 16.49 -4.53
C GLN A 295 25.88 16.01 -3.08
N HIS A 296 26.85 15.19 -2.65
CA HIS A 296 26.95 14.67 -1.28
C HIS A 296 27.34 15.79 -0.31
N GLY A 297 26.34 16.44 0.33
CA GLY A 297 26.49 17.31 1.48
C GLY A 297 25.71 16.75 2.67
N PHE A 298 26.10 17.12 3.90
CA PHE A 298 25.34 16.82 5.09
C PHE A 298 23.96 17.51 5.03
N GLY A 299 22.89 16.76 4.71
CA GLY A 299 21.50 17.20 4.64
C GLY A 299 20.83 16.87 3.30
N GLN A 300 19.56 16.51 3.33
CA GLN A 300 18.75 16.35 2.12
C GLN A 300 18.52 17.74 1.51
N LYS A 301 19.16 18.00 0.36
CA LYS A 301 18.97 19.25 -0.38
C LYS A 301 17.64 19.19 -1.10
N THR A 302 16.77 20.14 -0.78
CA THR A 302 15.52 20.34 -1.53
C THR A 302 15.76 21.19 -2.76
N VAL A 303 15.07 20.88 -3.85
CA VAL A 303 15.08 21.62 -5.10
C VAL A 303 13.67 21.93 -5.55
N ASP A 304 13.46 23.13 -6.09
CA ASP A 304 12.21 23.49 -6.72
C ASP A 304 12.15 22.90 -8.13
N VAL A 305 11.11 22.13 -8.38
CA VAL A 305 10.88 21.43 -9.65
C VAL A 305 9.68 22.04 -10.34
N PRO A 306 9.86 22.77 -11.46
CA PRO A 306 8.75 23.30 -12.23
C PRO A 306 8.06 22.21 -13.04
N LEU A 307 6.73 22.28 -13.11
CA LEU A 307 5.89 21.43 -13.95
C LEU A 307 5.48 22.18 -15.22
N TRP A 308 5.18 21.47 -16.29
CA TRP A 308 4.64 22.05 -17.53
C TRP A 308 3.29 22.76 -17.36
N SER A 309 2.57 22.49 -16.28
CA SER A 309 1.38 23.22 -15.87
C SER A 309 1.65 24.64 -15.35
N GLY A 310 2.90 25.01 -15.14
CA GLY A 310 3.33 26.27 -14.48
C GLY A 310 3.37 26.19 -12.96
N LEU A 311 2.88 25.09 -12.36
CA LEU A 311 2.99 24.84 -10.92
C LEU A 311 4.43 24.43 -10.58
N ARG A 312 4.80 24.56 -9.31
CA ARG A 312 6.10 24.13 -8.78
C ARG A 312 5.88 23.17 -7.63
N LEU A 313 6.72 22.14 -7.55
CA LEU A 313 6.84 21.24 -6.44
C LEU A 313 8.22 21.39 -5.80
N THR A 314 8.33 21.07 -4.53
CA THR A 314 9.62 20.89 -3.87
C THR A 314 9.98 19.42 -3.94
N ALA A 315 11.21 19.10 -4.29
CA ALA A 315 11.71 17.74 -4.44
C ALA A 315 12.94 17.48 -3.61
N THR A 316 13.11 16.24 -3.19
CA THR A 316 14.40 15.66 -2.80
C THR A 316 14.72 14.50 -3.74
N THR A 317 15.98 14.35 -4.07
CA THR A 317 16.45 13.31 -4.97
C THR A 317 17.48 12.43 -4.28
N GLN A 318 17.42 11.13 -4.54
CA GLN A 318 18.33 10.14 -3.98
C GLN A 318 18.76 9.17 -5.06
N ASN A 319 20.08 9.09 -5.32
CA ASN A 319 20.62 8.06 -6.20
C ASN A 319 20.53 6.70 -5.53
N HIS A 320 19.96 5.75 -6.23
CA HIS A 320 19.98 4.35 -5.85
C HIS A 320 21.23 3.69 -6.46
N THR A 321 22.28 3.61 -5.67
CA THR A 321 23.42 2.79 -6.04
C THR A 321 23.00 1.34 -5.78
N GLU A 322 22.67 0.61 -6.84
CA GLU A 322 22.60 -0.85 -6.74
C GLU A 322 23.92 -1.32 -6.12
N LEU A 323 23.84 -1.90 -4.94
CA LEU A 323 24.84 -2.89 -4.55
C LEU A 323 24.74 -3.97 -5.63
N GLN A 324 25.60 -3.91 -6.63
CA GLN A 324 25.80 -5.03 -7.55
C GLN A 324 26.25 -6.20 -6.68
N LEU A 325 25.28 -7.00 -6.25
CA LEU A 325 25.57 -8.40 -5.99
C LEU A 325 26.02 -8.95 -7.35
N PRO A 326 27.24 -9.49 -7.47
CA PRO A 326 27.70 -10.00 -8.74
C PRO A 326 26.68 -11.04 -9.21
N PHE A 327 26.08 -10.81 -10.38
CA PHE A 327 25.23 -11.76 -11.05
C PHE A 327 26.09 -13.00 -11.33
N ARG A 328 25.93 -14.03 -10.51
CA ARG A 328 26.45 -15.36 -10.78
C ARG A 328 25.47 -16.03 -11.75
N PRO A 329 25.89 -16.33 -13.00
CA PRO A 329 25.05 -17.13 -13.88
C PRO A 329 24.80 -18.48 -13.19
N ALA A 330 23.55 -18.90 -13.20
CA ALA A 330 23.14 -20.20 -12.70
C ALA A 330 23.80 -21.31 -13.51
N HIS A 331 24.87 -21.89 -12.96
CA HIS A 331 25.31 -23.24 -13.31
C HIS A 331 25.17 -24.10 -12.07
N GLY A 332 24.54 -25.24 -12.30
CA GLY A 332 23.94 -26.17 -11.37
C GLY A 332 24.75 -26.57 -10.16
N GLY A 333 24.03 -26.88 -9.10
CA GLY A 333 24.32 -27.86 -8.08
C GLY A 333 25.34 -27.43 -7.03
N GLY A 334 24.88 -27.12 -5.81
CA GLY A 334 25.77 -27.02 -4.65
C GLY A 334 25.11 -26.29 -3.49
N ILE A 335 24.89 -26.98 -2.42
CA ILE A 335 24.38 -26.61 -1.10
C ILE A 335 24.98 -25.28 -0.66
N GLY A 336 24.11 -24.29 -0.34
CA GLY A 336 24.52 -22.94 0.08
C GLY A 336 25.29 -22.96 1.40
N GLU A 337 26.53 -22.47 1.38
CA GLU A 337 27.30 -22.13 2.57
C GLU A 337 26.61 -20.96 3.29
N HIS A 338 26.19 -21.21 4.52
CA HIS A 338 25.78 -20.19 5.48
C HIS A 338 26.99 -19.27 5.77
N GLN A 339 27.00 -18.07 5.22
CA GLN A 339 27.96 -17.06 5.65
C GLN A 339 27.71 -16.74 7.12
N SER A 340 28.73 -16.99 7.96
CA SER A 340 28.61 -16.70 9.39
C SER A 340 28.58 -15.18 9.60
N LEU A 341 27.90 -14.71 10.66
CA LEU A 341 27.91 -13.30 11.07
C LEU A 341 29.33 -12.74 11.19
N ARG A 342 30.31 -13.58 11.54
CA ARG A 342 31.75 -13.24 11.61
C ARG A 342 32.35 -12.90 10.26
N ASP A 343 31.92 -13.58 9.19
CA ASP A 343 32.42 -13.33 7.84
C ASP A 343 31.86 -12.02 7.29
N VAL A 344 30.58 -11.75 7.54
CA VAL A 344 29.93 -10.48 7.16
C VAL A 344 30.57 -9.30 7.90
N GLU A 345 30.81 -9.43 9.21
CA GLU A 345 31.48 -8.41 10.03
C GLU A 345 32.91 -8.14 9.52
N THR A 346 33.66 -9.18 9.21
CA THR A 346 35.04 -9.07 8.70
C THR A 346 35.08 -8.42 7.30
N ALA A 347 34.11 -8.76 6.43
CA ALA A 347 33.98 -8.14 5.12
C ALA A 347 33.67 -6.65 5.21
N LEU A 348 32.76 -6.26 6.12
CA LEU A 348 32.40 -4.86 6.38
C LEU A 348 33.63 -4.05 6.86
N ILE A 349 34.38 -4.58 7.83
CA ILE A 349 35.60 -3.93 8.36
C ILE A 349 36.65 -3.75 7.24
N ARG A 350 36.89 -4.77 6.42
CA ARG A 350 37.83 -4.67 5.27
C ARG A 350 37.41 -3.62 4.27
N LYS A 351 36.11 -3.55 3.95
CA LYS A 351 35.56 -2.56 3.03
C LYS A 351 35.76 -1.13 3.54
N THR A 352 35.45 -0.89 4.82
CA THR A 352 35.59 0.46 5.43
C THR A 352 37.06 0.88 5.51
N VAL A 353 37.99 -0.03 5.82
CA VAL A 353 39.43 0.26 5.81
C VAL A 353 39.92 0.57 4.41
N ALA A 354 39.44 -0.13 3.38
CA ALA A 354 39.79 0.18 1.98
C ALA A 354 39.24 1.54 1.55
N GLN A 355 38.02 1.90 1.92
CA GLN A 355 37.41 3.22 1.67
C GLN A 355 38.18 4.34 2.37
N ALA A 356 38.66 4.11 3.59
CA ALA A 356 39.53 5.01 4.32
C ALA A 356 40.99 4.99 3.83
N LYS A 357 41.25 4.45 2.64
CA LYS A 357 42.62 4.36 2.03
C LYS A 357 43.67 3.78 2.98
N GLY A 358 43.27 2.77 3.78
CA GLY A 358 44.14 2.12 4.75
C GLY A 358 44.24 2.81 6.12
N ASN A 359 43.54 3.93 6.33
CA ASN A 359 43.51 4.61 7.61
C ASN A 359 42.62 3.92 8.63
N VAL A 360 43.22 3.04 9.41
CA VAL A 360 42.52 2.21 10.44
C VAL A 360 41.86 3.08 11.52
N MET A 361 42.41 4.24 11.84
CA MET A 361 41.85 5.16 12.83
C MET A 361 40.52 5.76 12.34
N GLN A 362 40.47 6.14 11.09
CA GLN A 362 39.26 6.68 10.45
C GLN A 362 38.20 5.58 10.31
N ALA A 363 38.59 4.41 9.82
CA ALA A 363 37.69 3.26 9.70
C ALA A 363 37.10 2.83 11.05
N ALA A 364 37.87 2.83 12.13
CA ALA A 364 37.41 2.52 13.47
C ALA A 364 36.37 3.54 13.98
N ARG A 365 36.55 4.82 13.67
CA ARG A 365 35.56 5.87 13.99
C ARG A 365 34.27 5.73 13.20
N GLU A 366 34.34 5.46 11.92
CA GLU A 366 33.17 5.27 11.05
C GLU A 366 32.34 4.04 11.47
N LEU A 367 33.03 2.99 11.93
CA LEU A 367 32.36 1.76 12.39
C LEU A 367 31.94 1.79 13.85
N GLY A 368 32.29 2.82 14.63
CA GLY A 368 31.99 2.91 16.05
C GLY A 368 32.69 1.84 16.92
N ILE A 369 33.84 1.28 16.46
CA ILE A 369 34.58 0.23 17.14
C ILE A 369 36.02 0.64 17.49
N SER A 370 36.68 -0.11 18.38
CA SER A 370 38.05 0.19 18.75
C SER A 370 39.05 -0.17 17.62
N ARG A 371 40.14 0.59 17.51
CA ARG A 371 41.24 0.28 16.58
C ARG A 371 41.81 -1.15 16.79
N ALA A 372 41.90 -1.59 18.05
CA ALA A 372 42.32 -2.94 18.38
C ALA A 372 41.38 -4.00 17.76
N THR A 373 40.08 -3.75 17.75
CA THR A 373 39.10 -4.64 17.12
C THR A 373 39.30 -4.71 15.60
N VAL A 374 39.55 -3.57 14.93
CA VAL A 374 39.85 -3.54 13.49
C VAL A 374 41.12 -4.35 13.19
N TYR A 375 42.22 -4.12 13.90
CA TYR A 375 43.47 -4.88 13.69
C TYR A 375 43.29 -6.37 13.94
N ARG A 376 42.60 -6.77 15.02
CA ARG A 376 42.32 -8.17 15.32
C ARG A 376 41.56 -8.88 14.20
N LYS A 377 40.56 -8.22 13.64
CA LYS A 377 39.73 -8.77 12.57
C LYS A 377 40.42 -8.78 11.20
N LEU A 378 41.31 -7.83 10.93
CA LEU A 378 42.14 -7.83 9.71
C LEU A 378 43.21 -8.92 9.73
N ASN A 379 43.77 -9.22 10.94
CA ASN A 379 44.84 -10.18 11.12
C ASN A 379 44.37 -11.62 11.32
N THR A 380 43.07 -11.89 11.34
CA THR A 380 42.54 -13.26 11.40
C THR A 380 42.82 -13.93 10.06
N LYS A 381 44.02 -14.53 9.90
CA LYS A 381 44.38 -15.42 8.81
C LYS A 381 43.45 -16.64 8.85
N LYS A 382 42.99 -17.05 7.69
CA LYS A 382 42.34 -18.34 7.46
C LYS A 382 43.16 -19.45 8.08
N HIS A 383 42.67 -20.07 9.14
CA HIS A 383 43.04 -21.47 9.43
C HIS A 383 42.04 -22.34 8.68
N HIS A 384 42.60 -23.14 7.79
CA HIS A 384 41.93 -24.24 7.10
C HIS A 384 41.35 -25.23 8.10
#